data_130f127bfa310d88ecf8871f8620f836
#
_entry.id   130f127bfa310d88ecf8871f8620f836
#
_cell.length_a   1.000
_cell.length_b   1.000
_cell.length_c   1.000
_cell.angle_alpha   90.00
_cell.angle_beta   90.00
_cell.angle_gamma   90.00
#
_symmetry.space_group_name_H-M   'P 1'
#
loop_
_entity.id
_entity.type
_entity.pdbx_description
1 polymer ?
#
loop_
_entity_poly.entity_id
_entity_poly.type
_entity_poly.pdbx_seq_one_letter_code
_entity_poly.pdbx_strand_id
1 'polypeptide(L)'
;MNLLIDTHVLLWWLDDHPTLSQKAKDAIADGKKLVFISAVVIWEIRIKQKLGKLEIPNNFRKVLDSQPFEQLDITVEHAHAVGDLPTHHCDPFDRMLVAQTKVEHLTLVTRDIRLKKYKIPIIEA
;
A
#
# COMPACT_ATOMS: atom_id res chain seq x y z
N MET A 1 0.01 7.13 14.65
CA MET A 1 0.12 5.82 14.00
C MET A 1 0.57 5.99 12.56
N ASN A 2 1.61 5.27 12.16
CA ASN A 2 2.15 5.40 10.82
C ASN A 2 1.32 4.60 9.81
N LEU A 3 1.42 5.01 8.54
CA LEU A 3 0.57 4.48 7.48
C LEU A 3 1.35 3.61 6.50
N LEU A 4 0.69 2.60 5.97
CA LEU A 4 1.12 1.84 4.81
C LEU A 4 0.04 1.99 3.75
N ILE A 5 0.37 2.44 2.54
CA ILE A 5 -0.63 2.64 1.50
C ILE A 5 -0.56 1.55 0.45
N ASP A 6 -1.72 1.11 -0.03
CA ASP A 6 -1.77 0.07 -1.03
C ASP A 6 -1.54 0.63 -2.45
N THR A 7 -1.52 -0.27 -3.43
CA THR A 7 -1.16 0.07 -4.81
C THR A 7 -2.11 1.11 -5.41
N HIS A 8 -3.41 0.92 -5.30
CA HIS A 8 -4.38 1.85 -5.88
C HIS A 8 -4.35 3.21 -5.18
N VAL A 9 -4.20 3.21 -3.86
CA VAL A 9 -4.09 4.44 -3.08
C VAL A 9 -2.87 5.25 -3.52
N LEU A 10 -1.71 4.59 -3.71
CA LEU A 10 -0.52 5.26 -4.21
C LEU A 10 -0.77 5.89 -5.58
N LEU A 11 -1.34 5.13 -6.51
CA LEU A 11 -1.59 5.62 -7.86
C LEU A 11 -2.57 6.80 -7.86
N TRP A 12 -3.65 6.72 -7.08
CA TRP A 12 -4.60 7.82 -6.95
C TRP A 12 -3.97 9.06 -6.32
N TRP A 13 -3.12 8.87 -5.32
CA TRP A 13 -2.42 9.99 -4.69
C TRP A 13 -1.49 10.70 -5.68
N LEU A 14 -0.67 9.96 -6.42
CA LEU A 14 0.28 10.54 -7.37
C LEU A 14 -0.43 11.26 -8.53
N ASP A 15 -1.62 10.79 -8.91
CA ASP A 15 -2.43 11.35 -9.99
C ASP A 15 -3.44 12.40 -9.51
N ASP A 16 -3.44 12.71 -8.22
CA ASP A 16 -4.44 13.57 -7.60
C ASP A 16 -5.86 13.19 -8.02
N HIS A 17 -6.12 11.88 -8.03
CA HIS A 17 -7.36 11.32 -8.57
C HIS A 17 -8.52 11.55 -7.60
N PRO A 18 -9.70 12.01 -8.09
CA PRO A 18 -10.85 12.30 -7.23
C PRO A 18 -11.45 11.07 -6.56
N THR A 19 -11.11 9.88 -7.01
CA THR A 19 -11.55 8.62 -6.40
C THR A 19 -11.05 8.46 -4.97
N LEU A 20 -9.85 9.00 -4.66
CA LEU A 20 -9.29 8.91 -3.31
C LEU A 20 -10.12 9.75 -2.33
N SER A 21 -10.56 9.15 -1.23
CA SER A 21 -11.40 9.83 -0.26
C SER A 21 -10.67 11.00 0.41
N GLN A 22 -11.42 11.99 0.88
CA GLN A 22 -10.84 13.13 1.59
C GLN A 22 -10.16 12.67 2.89
N LYS A 23 -10.75 11.70 3.58
CA LYS A 23 -10.16 11.13 4.79
C LYS A 23 -8.78 10.55 4.53
N ALA A 24 -8.63 9.79 3.44
CA ALA A 24 -7.33 9.21 3.07
C ALA A 24 -6.34 10.30 2.66
N LYS A 25 -6.77 11.28 1.87
CA LYS A 25 -5.91 12.41 1.49
C LYS A 25 -5.38 13.15 2.71
N ASP A 26 -6.25 13.45 3.66
CA ASP A 26 -5.88 14.17 4.88
C ASP A 26 -4.89 13.35 5.72
N ALA A 27 -5.12 12.04 5.84
CA ALA A 27 -4.23 11.16 6.59
C ALA A 27 -2.83 11.09 5.96
N ILE A 28 -2.74 10.97 4.64
CA ILE A 28 -1.47 10.90 3.93
C ILE A 28 -0.73 12.24 3.99
N ALA A 29 -1.46 13.36 3.90
CA ALA A 29 -0.88 14.70 3.94
C ALA A 29 -0.47 15.16 5.33
N ASP A 30 -0.90 14.45 6.38
CA ASP A 30 -0.59 14.80 7.77
C ASP A 30 0.90 14.62 8.05
N GLY A 31 1.64 15.70 8.16
CA GLY A 31 3.10 15.67 8.39
C GLY A 31 3.54 15.10 9.72
N LYS A 32 2.63 14.73 10.60
CA LYS A 32 2.94 14.12 11.91
C LYS A 32 3.08 12.60 11.84
N LYS A 33 2.75 11.99 10.69
CA LYS A 33 2.80 10.55 10.50
C LYS A 33 3.75 10.21 9.38
N LEU A 34 4.47 9.08 9.52
CA LEU A 34 5.23 8.51 8.43
C LEU A 34 4.28 7.74 7.52
N VAL A 35 4.49 7.87 6.22
CA VAL A 35 3.75 7.13 5.19
C VAL A 35 4.72 6.21 4.48
N PHE A 36 4.48 4.91 4.55
CA PHE A 36 5.34 3.89 3.96
C PHE A 36 4.80 3.40 2.64
N ILE A 37 5.73 3.20 1.70
CA ILE A 37 5.48 2.50 0.44
C ILE A 37 6.26 1.19 0.49
N SER A 38 5.55 0.08 0.40
CA SER A 38 6.19 -1.24 0.39
C SER A 38 6.80 -1.57 -0.97
N ALA A 39 7.90 -2.29 -0.93
CA ALA A 39 8.49 -2.88 -2.13
C ALA A 39 7.47 -3.74 -2.90
N VAL A 40 6.52 -4.38 -2.20
CA VAL A 40 5.50 -5.20 -2.86
C VAL A 40 4.58 -4.37 -3.76
N VAL A 41 4.31 -3.12 -3.39
CA VAL A 41 3.49 -2.21 -4.22
C VAL A 41 4.19 -1.90 -5.52
N ILE A 42 5.48 -1.57 -5.45
CA ILE A 42 6.27 -1.28 -6.65
C ILE A 42 6.37 -2.53 -7.53
N TRP A 43 6.58 -3.68 -6.94
CA TRP A 43 6.64 -4.96 -7.65
C TRP A 43 5.32 -5.25 -8.38
N GLU A 44 4.20 -5.09 -7.72
CA GLU A 44 2.88 -5.26 -8.34
C GLU A 44 2.69 -4.32 -9.53
N ILE A 45 3.03 -3.05 -9.37
CA ILE A 45 2.93 -2.04 -10.44
C ILE A 45 3.77 -2.46 -11.64
N ARG A 46 5.01 -2.89 -11.42
CA ARG A 46 5.91 -3.29 -12.51
C ARG A 46 5.44 -4.54 -13.23
N ILE A 47 4.89 -5.51 -12.50
CA ILE A 47 4.31 -6.72 -13.12
C ILE A 47 3.13 -6.32 -14.01
N LYS A 48 2.21 -5.52 -13.50
CA LYS A 48 1.01 -5.12 -14.25
C LYS A 48 1.35 -4.24 -15.44
N GLN A 49 2.33 -3.37 -15.30
CA GLN A 49 2.82 -2.56 -16.42
C GLN A 49 3.37 -3.45 -17.55
N LYS A 50 4.20 -4.43 -17.20
CA LYS A 50 4.79 -5.34 -18.17
C LYS A 50 3.74 -6.18 -18.89
N LEU A 51 2.67 -6.55 -18.20
CA LEU A 51 1.55 -7.31 -18.77
C LEU A 51 0.56 -6.44 -19.58
N GLY A 52 0.80 -5.16 -19.66
CA GLY A 52 -0.12 -4.24 -20.36
C GLY A 52 -1.41 -3.96 -19.61
N LYS A 53 -1.49 -4.31 -18.32
CA LYS A 53 -2.69 -4.11 -17.50
C LYS A 53 -2.72 -2.77 -16.78
N LEU A 54 -1.62 -2.05 -16.80
CA LEU A 54 -1.48 -0.77 -16.10
C LEU A 54 -0.53 0.12 -16.89
N GLU A 55 -0.96 1.36 -17.13
CA GLU A 55 -0.10 2.40 -17.73
C GLU A 55 0.39 3.31 -16.62
N ILE A 56 1.70 3.59 -16.63
CA ILE A 56 2.30 4.56 -15.72
C ILE A 56 3.16 5.53 -16.55
N PRO A 57 3.29 6.80 -16.11
CA PRO A 57 4.14 7.76 -16.81
C PRO A 57 5.60 7.31 -16.85
N ASN A 58 6.34 7.75 -17.87
CA ASN A 58 7.76 7.43 -17.99
C ASN A 58 8.59 7.98 -16.81
N ASN A 59 8.13 9.06 -16.18
CA ASN A 59 8.78 9.69 -15.04
C ASN A 59 8.25 9.18 -13.69
N PHE A 60 7.56 8.05 -13.68
CA PHE A 60 6.91 7.52 -12.47
C PHE A 60 7.88 7.42 -11.29
N ARG A 61 9.05 6.83 -11.51
CA ARG A 61 10.04 6.67 -10.44
C ARG A 61 10.50 8.02 -9.87
N LYS A 62 10.74 8.98 -10.74
CA LYS A 62 11.16 10.32 -10.34
C LYS A 62 10.08 11.01 -9.50
N VAL A 63 8.83 10.92 -9.93
CA VAL A 63 7.70 11.50 -9.20
C VAL A 63 7.53 10.83 -7.85
N LEU A 64 7.61 9.50 -7.80
CA LEU A 64 7.51 8.75 -6.55
C LEU A 64 8.63 9.13 -5.59
N ASP A 65 9.88 9.20 -6.07
CA ASP A 65 11.04 9.53 -5.24
C ASP A 65 10.99 10.96 -4.71
N SER A 66 10.21 11.85 -5.34
CA SER A 66 10.01 13.23 -4.87
C SER A 66 9.03 13.34 -3.71
N GLN A 67 8.25 12.28 -3.44
CA GLN A 67 7.27 12.27 -2.36
C GLN A 67 7.94 12.03 -1.01
N PRO A 68 7.39 12.59 0.08
CA PRO A 68 7.95 12.39 1.42
C PRO A 68 7.53 11.04 2.01
N PHE A 69 7.72 9.96 1.26
CA PHE A 69 7.37 8.61 1.67
C PHE A 69 8.61 7.85 2.11
N GLU A 70 8.42 7.00 3.12
CA GLU A 70 9.44 6.05 3.55
C GLU A 70 9.28 4.74 2.78
N GLN A 71 10.39 4.11 2.46
CA GLN A 71 10.38 2.79 1.80
C GLN A 71 10.29 1.69 2.85
N LEU A 72 9.47 0.67 2.58
CA LEU A 72 9.37 -0.52 3.43
C LEU A 72 9.80 -1.74 2.63
N ASP A 73 10.90 -2.34 3.03
CA ASP A 73 11.41 -3.55 2.41
C ASP A 73 10.57 -4.76 2.84
N ILE A 74 10.51 -5.77 1.97
CA ILE A 74 9.95 -7.07 2.33
C ILE A 74 11.04 -7.86 3.05
N THR A 75 10.78 -8.24 4.30
CA THR A 75 11.72 -9.00 5.11
C THR A 75 11.34 -10.47 5.16
N VAL A 76 12.26 -11.31 5.63
CA VAL A 76 11.99 -12.72 5.89
C VAL A 76 10.87 -12.88 6.91
N GLU A 77 10.84 -12.02 7.94
CA GLU A 77 9.77 -12.03 8.93
C GLU A 77 8.40 -11.74 8.31
N HIS A 78 8.32 -10.78 7.40
CA HIS A 78 7.09 -10.51 6.66
C HIS A 78 6.64 -11.73 5.87
N ALA A 79 7.56 -12.41 5.20
CA ALA A 79 7.25 -13.60 4.41
C ALA A 79 6.71 -14.73 5.29
N HIS A 80 7.31 -14.96 6.47
CA HIS A 80 6.77 -15.93 7.43
C HIS A 80 5.38 -15.55 7.90
N ALA A 81 5.15 -14.28 8.20
CA ALA A 81 3.86 -13.80 8.69
C ALA A 81 2.73 -14.00 7.67
N VAL A 82 3.01 -13.93 6.37
CA VAL A 82 2.02 -14.23 5.33
C VAL A 82 1.48 -15.65 5.51
N GLY A 83 2.36 -16.61 5.81
CA GLY A 83 1.97 -18.01 6.00
C GLY A 83 1.02 -18.22 7.19
N ASP A 84 1.07 -17.34 8.17
CA ASP A 84 0.22 -17.42 9.38
C ASP A 84 -1.13 -16.73 9.21
N LEU A 85 -1.37 -16.01 8.10
CA LEU A 85 -2.62 -15.33 7.87
C LEU A 85 -3.75 -16.30 7.52
N PRO A 86 -4.98 -16.05 8.02
CA PRO A 86 -6.15 -16.77 7.54
C PRO A 86 -6.34 -16.57 6.04
N THR A 87 -7.05 -17.49 5.39
CA THR A 87 -7.26 -17.44 3.94
C THR A 87 -8.55 -16.68 3.57
N HIS A 88 -8.67 -15.43 4.03
CA HIS A 88 -9.80 -14.56 3.67
C HIS A 88 -9.71 -13.98 2.27
N HIS A 89 -8.50 -13.92 1.70
CA HIS A 89 -8.22 -13.28 0.43
C HIS A 89 -7.08 -14.01 -0.26
N CYS A 90 -7.15 -14.15 -1.59
CA CYS A 90 -6.19 -14.92 -2.36
C CYS A 90 -5.07 -14.09 -2.99
N ASP A 91 -5.23 -12.77 -3.09
CA ASP A 91 -4.25 -11.91 -3.75
C ASP A 91 -2.95 -11.87 -2.93
N PRO A 92 -1.82 -12.34 -3.49
CA PRO A 92 -0.57 -12.39 -2.73
C PRO A 92 0.00 -11.02 -2.40
N PHE A 93 -0.24 -10.01 -3.23
CA PHE A 93 0.24 -8.65 -2.95
C PHE A 93 -0.51 -8.05 -1.75
N ASP A 94 -1.83 -8.19 -1.73
CA ASP A 94 -2.64 -7.72 -0.60
C ASP A 94 -2.31 -8.48 0.69
N ARG A 95 -2.09 -9.79 0.61
CA ARG A 95 -1.72 -10.60 1.78
C ARG A 95 -0.38 -10.14 2.36
N MET A 96 0.59 -9.80 1.51
CA MET A 96 1.86 -9.26 1.96
C MET A 96 1.66 -7.91 2.67
N LEU A 97 0.82 -7.02 2.13
CA LEU A 97 0.53 -5.75 2.79
C LEU A 97 -0.11 -5.95 4.16
N VAL A 98 -1.03 -6.92 4.28
CA VAL A 98 -1.63 -7.27 5.57
C VAL A 98 -0.57 -7.75 6.56
N ALA A 99 0.33 -8.63 6.13
CA ALA A 99 1.41 -9.14 6.97
C ALA A 99 2.33 -8.02 7.45
N GLN A 100 2.73 -7.12 6.56
CA GLN A 100 3.55 -5.96 6.89
C GLN A 100 2.84 -5.03 7.88
N THR A 101 1.55 -4.80 7.68
CA THR A 101 0.74 -3.98 8.59
C THR A 101 0.79 -4.54 10.00
N LYS A 102 0.66 -5.86 10.14
CA LYS A 102 0.72 -6.53 11.45
C LYS A 102 2.12 -6.47 12.07
N VAL A 103 3.13 -6.86 11.32
CA VAL A 103 4.51 -6.95 11.84
C VAL A 103 5.05 -5.59 12.23
N GLU A 104 4.81 -4.57 11.41
CA GLU A 104 5.33 -3.22 11.62
C GLU A 104 4.39 -2.31 12.43
N HIS A 105 3.25 -2.81 12.87
CA HIS A 105 2.26 -2.05 13.64
C HIS A 105 1.80 -0.77 12.94
N LEU A 106 1.42 -0.92 11.67
CA LEU A 106 0.98 0.19 10.83
C LEU A 106 -0.55 0.23 10.73
N THR A 107 -1.06 1.28 10.09
CA THR A 107 -2.45 1.35 9.62
C THR A 107 -2.44 1.28 8.10
N LEU A 108 -3.20 0.34 7.53
CA LEU A 108 -3.28 0.17 6.08
C LEU A 108 -4.32 1.13 5.51
N VAL A 109 -3.92 1.92 4.51
CA VAL A 109 -4.84 2.77 3.76
C VAL A 109 -5.23 2.03 2.49
N THR A 110 -6.49 1.61 2.39
CA THR A 110 -6.97 0.77 1.29
C THR A 110 -8.46 1.00 1.06
N ARG A 111 -8.93 0.77 -0.16
CA ARG A 111 -10.36 0.72 -0.47
C ARG A 111 -10.93 -0.68 -0.34
N ASP A 112 -10.11 -1.71 -0.32
CA ASP A 112 -10.57 -3.09 -0.27
C ASP A 112 -11.06 -3.45 1.13
N ILE A 113 -12.37 -3.34 1.35
CA ILE A 113 -12.98 -3.61 2.66
C ILE A 113 -12.88 -5.08 3.07
N ARG A 114 -12.60 -6.00 2.13
CA ARG A 114 -12.40 -7.41 2.45
C ARG A 114 -11.21 -7.62 3.38
N LEU A 115 -10.24 -6.70 3.36
CA LEU A 115 -9.05 -6.77 4.20
C LEU A 115 -9.36 -6.52 5.68
N LYS A 116 -10.53 -5.96 6.01
CA LYS A 116 -10.97 -5.80 7.40
C LYS A 116 -11.08 -7.13 8.15
N LYS A 117 -11.31 -8.22 7.42
CA LYS A 117 -11.40 -9.56 8.01
C LYS A 117 -10.11 -10.02 8.68
N TYR A 118 -8.98 -9.42 8.31
CA TYR A 118 -7.69 -9.74 8.93
C TYR A 118 -7.47 -9.04 10.29
N LYS A 119 -8.43 -8.24 10.73
CA LYS A 119 -8.41 -7.54 12.04
C LYS A 119 -7.19 -6.61 12.18
N ILE A 120 -6.88 -5.89 11.14
CA ILE A 120 -5.83 -4.86 11.12
C ILE A 120 -6.45 -3.46 11.12
N PRO A 121 -5.73 -2.43 11.61
CA PRO A 121 -6.20 -1.05 11.47
C PRO A 121 -6.26 -0.64 10.01
N ILE A 122 -7.39 -0.08 9.58
CA ILE A 122 -7.61 0.35 8.20
C ILE A 122 -8.19 1.76 8.18
N ILE A 123 -7.65 2.59 7.28
CA ILE A 123 -8.29 3.83 6.83
C ILE A 123 -8.84 3.55 5.44
N GLU A 124 -10.14 3.74 5.28
CA GLU A 124 -10.81 3.48 4.00
C GLU A 124 -10.54 4.62 3.02
N ALA A 125 -10.03 4.25 1.86
CA ALA A 125 -9.61 5.21 0.84
C ALA A 125 -10.77 5.70 -0.05
#